data_7cd152077afd057b2a50f7a63e216a79
#
_entry.id   7cd152077afd057b2a50f7a63e216a79
#
_cell.length_a   1.000
_cell.length_b   1.000
_cell.length_c   1.000
_cell.angle_alpha   90.00
_cell.angle_beta   90.00
_cell.angle_gamma   90.00
#
_symmetry.space_group_name_H-M   'P 1'
#
loop_
_entity.id
_entity.type
_entity.pdbx_description
1 polymer ?
#
loop_
_entity_poly.entity_id
_entity_poly.type
_entity_poly.pdbx_seq_one_letter_code
_entity_poly.pdbx_strand_id
1 'polypeptide(L)'
;CTCKSWSDLIGSSSFVSTHLHRNVTKHAHVYLLCLHHPNVERLDDPDDPYVKQEFQWSLFSNQTFEECSKLIHPLGSTEHYGIYGSSNGLVCISDEILNFDSPIHIWNPSVRKLRTPPMSNNIKFSYIALQFGFHPGVNDYKAVRMMRTNKNALAVEVYSLRTDSWKMIAAIPPWLKCTWQHYKGTFFDGVAYHVIQKGPIFSVMSFDSGSEEFEEFIAPDAISGTFGLCIDIYKEQICLLFRCYGCEEGMNKVDLWVLQKKRWKQLCPFIFPLDEDSVAVGISIDDELLMEITDFDKGVADLYLC
;
A
#
# COMPACT_ATOMS: atom_id res chain seq x y z
N CYS A 1 24.84 24.88 8.56
CA CYS A 1 23.88 25.95 8.17
C CYS A 1 24.01 26.22 6.69
N THR A 2 23.02 25.87 5.89
CA THR A 2 22.92 26.25 4.48
C THR A 2 22.50 27.72 4.41
N CYS A 3 23.12 28.52 3.53
CA CYS A 3 22.67 29.90 3.32
C CYS A 3 21.26 29.91 2.67
N LYS A 4 20.55 31.01 2.79
CA LYS A 4 19.17 31.15 2.30
C LYS A 4 19.04 30.79 0.82
N SER A 5 20.00 31.22 -0.03
CA SER A 5 20.00 30.91 -1.47
C SER A 5 20.13 29.42 -1.77
N TRP A 6 20.88 28.65 -1.00
CA TRP A 6 20.94 27.20 -1.10
C TRP A 6 19.64 26.54 -0.67
N SER A 7 19.03 27.03 0.40
CA SER A 7 17.71 26.55 0.85
C SER A 7 16.64 26.78 -0.21
N ASP A 8 16.63 27.96 -0.82
CA ASP A 8 15.69 28.32 -1.88
C ASP A 8 15.92 27.48 -3.15
N LEU A 9 17.19 27.22 -3.51
CA LEU A 9 17.54 26.37 -4.65
C LEU A 9 17.09 24.93 -4.42
N ILE A 10 17.44 24.33 -3.28
CA ILE A 10 17.07 22.94 -2.94
C ILE A 10 15.55 22.78 -2.81
N GLY A 11 14.85 23.82 -2.36
CA GLY A 11 13.38 23.85 -2.25
C GLY A 11 12.69 24.18 -3.58
N SER A 12 13.43 24.53 -4.65
CA SER A 12 12.81 24.85 -5.93
C SER A 12 12.21 23.62 -6.61
N SER A 13 11.08 23.80 -7.29
CA SER A 13 10.38 22.70 -7.99
C SER A 13 11.27 22.05 -9.06
N SER A 14 12.13 22.82 -9.73
CA SER A 14 13.05 22.30 -10.73
C SER A 14 14.15 21.42 -10.12
N PHE A 15 14.72 21.82 -8.98
CA PHE A 15 15.70 20.97 -8.28
C PHE A 15 15.06 19.69 -7.77
N VAL A 16 13.91 19.79 -7.11
CA VAL A 16 13.17 18.63 -6.59
C VAL A 16 12.83 17.66 -7.72
N SER A 17 12.28 18.15 -8.84
CA SER A 17 11.94 17.32 -10.00
C SER A 17 13.19 16.63 -10.60
N THR A 18 14.28 17.37 -10.78
CA THR A 18 15.54 16.81 -11.32
C THR A 18 16.14 15.77 -10.36
N HIS A 19 16.10 16.04 -9.07
CA HIS A 19 16.62 15.13 -8.05
C HIS A 19 15.81 13.83 -7.98
N LEU A 20 14.49 13.93 -8.00
CA LEU A 20 13.59 12.75 -8.04
C LEU A 20 13.83 11.92 -9.30
N HIS A 21 13.87 12.57 -10.48
CA HIS A 21 14.12 11.86 -11.74
C HIS A 21 15.45 11.10 -11.74
N ARG A 22 16.52 11.71 -11.22
CA ARG A 22 17.83 11.05 -11.12
C ARG A 22 17.83 9.87 -10.16
N ASN A 23 17.09 9.94 -9.07
CA ASN A 23 17.04 8.86 -8.09
C ASN A 23 16.20 7.69 -8.60
N VAL A 24 15.06 7.95 -9.22
CA VAL A 24 14.22 6.92 -9.84
C VAL A 24 14.97 6.16 -10.94
N THR A 25 15.74 6.87 -11.79
CA THR A 25 16.48 6.22 -12.88
C THR A 25 17.70 5.42 -12.44
N LYS A 26 18.23 5.64 -11.24
CA LYS A 26 19.46 4.99 -10.80
C LYS A 26 19.24 3.75 -9.93
N HIS A 27 18.02 3.48 -9.45
CA HIS A 27 17.66 2.42 -8.49
C HIS A 27 18.58 2.32 -7.24
N ALA A 28 19.62 3.17 -7.19
CA ALA A 28 20.75 3.04 -6.25
C ALA A 28 20.41 3.45 -4.79
N HIS A 29 19.21 4.00 -4.56
CA HIS A 29 18.79 4.50 -3.25
C HIS A 29 17.31 4.23 -2.98
N VAL A 30 16.85 3.05 -3.38
CA VAL A 30 15.51 2.58 -3.03
C VAL A 30 15.62 1.75 -1.76
N TYR A 31 14.73 2.02 -0.84
CA TYR A 31 14.64 1.31 0.44
C TYR A 31 13.24 0.77 0.61
N LEU A 32 13.13 -0.39 1.25
CA LEU A 32 11.87 -0.88 1.78
C LEU A 32 11.63 -0.22 3.13
N LEU A 33 10.47 0.39 3.30
CA LEU A 33 10.02 0.87 4.60
C LEU A 33 9.13 -0.19 5.22
N CYS A 34 9.60 -0.75 6.32
CA CYS A 34 8.87 -1.76 7.05
C CYS A 34 8.45 -1.24 8.41
N LEU A 35 7.24 -1.60 8.81
CA LEU A 35 6.75 -1.52 10.17
C LEU A 35 6.70 -2.94 10.71
N HIS A 36 7.49 -3.23 11.72
CA HIS A 36 7.64 -4.57 12.25
C HIS A 36 7.79 -4.54 13.79
N HIS A 37 7.58 -5.69 14.41
CA HIS A 37 7.89 -5.88 15.82
C HIS A 37 9.36 -6.26 15.98
N PRO A 38 10.19 -5.45 16.64
CA PRO A 38 11.54 -5.84 16.97
C PRO A 38 11.49 -6.85 18.13
N ASN A 39 11.79 -8.11 17.83
CA ASN A 39 11.90 -9.19 18.80
C ASN A 39 10.71 -9.35 19.74
N VAL A 40 9.76 -10.16 19.35
CA VAL A 40 8.86 -10.77 20.32
C VAL A 40 9.66 -11.85 21.03
N GLU A 41 10.48 -11.48 22.03
CA GLU A 41 10.87 -12.49 23.03
C GLU A 41 9.56 -12.99 23.62
N ARG A 42 9.30 -14.29 23.45
CA ARG A 42 8.17 -14.96 24.09
C ARG A 42 8.25 -14.64 25.58
N LEU A 43 7.41 -13.75 26.04
CA LEU A 43 7.16 -13.64 27.47
C LEU A 43 6.47 -14.93 27.88
N ASP A 44 6.94 -15.50 28.99
CA ASP A 44 6.45 -16.80 29.55
C ASP A 44 4.96 -16.82 29.91
N ASP A 45 4.24 -15.73 29.65
CA ASP A 45 2.80 -15.61 29.90
C ASP A 45 2.08 -15.07 28.64
N PRO A 46 1.42 -15.96 27.85
CA PRO A 46 0.64 -15.56 26.69
C PRO A 46 -0.63 -14.75 27.04
N ASP A 47 -1.01 -14.67 28.32
CA ASP A 47 -2.20 -13.98 28.79
C ASP A 47 -1.90 -12.62 29.45
N ASP A 48 -0.67 -12.09 29.37
CA ASP A 48 -0.36 -10.75 29.90
C ASP A 48 -0.90 -9.66 28.95
N PRO A 49 -2.03 -8.99 29.28
CA PRO A 49 -2.64 -7.96 28.43
C PRO A 49 -1.84 -6.64 28.41
N TYR A 50 -0.70 -6.58 29.10
CA TYR A 50 0.10 -5.35 29.24
C TYR A 50 1.39 -5.37 28.43
N VAL A 51 1.63 -6.37 27.60
CA VAL A 51 2.76 -6.32 26.64
C VAL A 51 2.48 -5.22 25.65
N LYS A 52 3.08 -4.05 25.85
CA LYS A 52 3.13 -3.00 24.85
C LYS A 52 3.98 -3.52 23.70
N GLN A 53 3.33 -4.00 22.66
CA GLN A 53 4.00 -4.30 21.40
C GLN A 53 4.49 -2.96 20.82
N GLU A 54 5.79 -2.73 20.89
CA GLU A 54 6.40 -1.54 20.29
C GLU A 54 6.68 -1.84 18.82
N PHE A 55 5.96 -1.19 17.92
CA PHE A 55 6.26 -1.23 16.49
C PHE A 55 7.51 -0.41 16.18
N GLN A 56 8.40 -0.98 15.40
CA GLN A 56 9.60 -0.32 14.91
C GLN A 56 9.47 -0.01 13.42
N TRP A 57 9.72 1.24 13.06
CA TRP A 57 9.88 1.66 11.68
C TRP A 57 11.34 1.49 11.27
N SER A 58 11.58 0.71 10.21
CA SER A 58 12.93 0.48 9.71
C SER A 58 13.00 0.62 8.19
N LEU A 59 14.15 1.10 7.72
CA LEU A 59 14.50 1.09 6.30
C LEU A 59 15.42 -0.10 6.04
N PHE A 60 15.05 -0.91 5.09
CA PHE A 60 15.85 -2.03 4.60
C PHE A 60 16.38 -1.72 3.20
N SER A 61 17.59 -2.19 2.92
CA SER A 61 18.13 -2.17 1.56
C SER A 61 17.24 -3.00 0.64
N ASN A 62 16.85 -2.45 -0.50
CA ASN A 62 16.08 -3.19 -1.49
C ASN A 62 16.91 -4.32 -2.17
N GLN A 63 18.23 -4.29 -2.05
CA GLN A 63 19.13 -5.26 -2.67
C GLN A 63 19.58 -6.37 -1.71
N THR A 64 19.88 -6.03 -0.46
CA THR A 64 20.46 -6.97 0.51
C THR A 64 19.48 -7.34 1.61
N PHE A 65 18.35 -6.64 1.73
CA PHE A 65 17.36 -6.77 2.81
C PHE A 65 17.94 -6.59 4.22
N GLU A 66 19.12 -6.00 4.30
CA GLU A 66 19.71 -5.63 5.58
C GLU A 66 19.07 -4.34 6.10
N GLU A 67 18.85 -4.30 7.41
CA GLU A 67 18.35 -3.09 8.06
C GLU A 67 19.40 -1.98 7.96
N CYS A 68 19.08 -0.94 7.18
CA CYS A 68 19.96 0.20 6.98
C CYS A 68 19.80 1.26 8.08
N SER A 69 18.60 1.44 8.60
CA SER A 69 18.31 2.48 9.60
C SER A 69 16.98 2.24 10.31
N LYS A 70 16.99 2.42 11.62
CA LYS A 70 15.79 2.55 12.43
C LYS A 70 15.29 3.98 12.37
N LEU A 71 13.98 4.13 12.17
CA LEU A 71 13.34 5.43 12.09
C LEU A 71 12.56 5.70 13.37
N ILE A 72 12.57 6.96 13.79
CA ILE A 72 11.72 7.40 14.88
C ILE A 72 10.29 7.51 14.34
N HIS A 73 9.32 7.00 15.09
CA HIS A 73 7.91 7.13 14.76
C HIS A 73 7.54 8.60 14.53
N PRO A 74 6.94 8.96 13.38
CA PRO A 74 6.74 10.34 12.99
C PRO A 74 5.79 11.12 13.93
N LEU A 75 4.90 10.41 14.64
CA LEU A 75 3.93 10.98 15.56
C LEU A 75 4.29 10.75 17.03
N GLY A 76 5.38 10.04 17.31
CA GLY A 76 5.82 9.75 18.67
C GLY A 76 4.84 8.90 19.49
N SER A 77 3.89 8.22 18.83
CA SER A 77 2.88 7.41 19.47
C SER A 77 3.21 5.92 19.40
N THR A 78 2.60 5.14 20.32
CA THR A 78 2.64 3.67 20.30
C THR A 78 1.43 3.08 19.56
N GLU A 79 0.66 3.91 18.85
CA GLU A 79 -0.52 3.47 18.11
C GLU A 79 -0.12 2.72 16.84
N HIS A 80 -0.99 1.79 16.44
CA HIS A 80 -0.79 0.96 15.26
C HIS A 80 -1.13 1.75 14.00
N TYR A 81 -0.13 2.00 13.17
CA TYR A 81 -0.29 2.67 11.88
C TYR A 81 -0.06 1.70 10.74
N GLY A 82 -0.89 1.81 9.69
CA GLY A 82 -0.69 1.13 8.42
C GLY A 82 -0.06 2.06 7.37
N ILE A 83 0.64 1.46 6.40
CA ILE A 83 1.15 2.14 5.20
C ILE A 83 0.12 1.96 4.08
N TYR A 84 -0.35 3.07 3.51
CA TYR A 84 -1.40 3.11 2.50
C TYR A 84 -0.91 3.57 1.13
N GLY A 85 0.37 3.63 0.95
CA GLY A 85 1.06 3.91 -0.30
C GLY A 85 2.29 4.77 -0.10
N SER A 86 3.19 4.67 -1.08
CA SER A 86 4.38 5.50 -1.14
C SER A 86 4.62 5.96 -2.57
N SER A 87 5.15 7.17 -2.72
CA SER A 87 5.51 7.71 -4.03
C SER A 87 6.56 8.80 -3.89
N ASN A 88 7.64 8.69 -4.65
CA ASN A 88 8.71 9.69 -4.70
C ASN A 88 9.23 10.11 -3.30
N GLY A 89 9.38 9.15 -2.38
CA GLY A 89 9.87 9.38 -1.03
C GLY A 89 8.86 9.97 -0.05
N LEU A 90 7.61 10.15 -0.45
CA LEU A 90 6.48 10.42 0.43
C LEU A 90 5.75 9.13 0.76
N VAL A 91 5.35 8.98 2.01
CA VAL A 91 4.61 7.81 2.51
C VAL A 91 3.31 8.29 3.13
N CYS A 92 2.22 7.64 2.78
CA CYS A 92 0.92 7.86 3.44
C CYS A 92 0.73 6.84 4.56
N ILE A 93 0.53 7.33 5.76
CA ILE A 93 0.23 6.51 6.94
C ILE A 93 -1.08 6.97 7.56
N SER A 94 -1.79 6.03 8.15
CA SER A 94 -3.03 6.25 8.91
C SER A 94 -3.17 5.12 9.92
N ASP A 95 -4.17 5.19 10.79
CA ASP A 95 -4.46 4.10 11.72
C ASP A 95 -4.60 2.78 10.95
N GLU A 96 -4.11 1.67 11.51
CA GLU A 96 -4.20 0.34 10.88
C GLU A 96 -5.66 -0.07 10.68
N ILE A 97 -6.50 0.21 11.68
CA ILE A 97 -7.94 0.06 11.57
C ILE A 97 -8.53 1.42 11.19
N LEU A 98 -8.79 1.58 9.89
CA LEU A 98 -9.36 2.83 9.37
C LEU A 98 -10.77 3.08 9.91
N ASN A 99 -10.87 4.08 10.77
CA ASN A 99 -12.13 4.58 11.30
C ASN A 99 -12.53 5.89 10.59
N PHE A 100 -13.76 6.35 10.84
CA PHE A 100 -14.28 7.58 10.21
C PHE A 100 -13.50 8.85 10.60
N ASP A 101 -12.82 8.85 11.73
CA ASP A 101 -12.01 9.94 12.26
C ASP A 101 -10.51 9.69 12.19
N SER A 102 -10.08 8.55 11.60
CA SER A 102 -8.65 8.26 11.42
C SER A 102 -7.98 9.34 10.57
N PRO A 103 -7.00 10.06 11.12
CA PRO A 103 -6.27 11.06 10.39
C PRO A 103 -5.35 10.39 9.36
N ILE A 104 -5.19 11.04 8.22
CA ILE A 104 -4.17 10.67 7.26
C ILE A 104 -2.94 11.52 7.51
N HIS A 105 -1.77 10.92 7.41
CA HIS A 105 -0.51 11.62 7.52
C HIS A 105 0.34 11.35 6.28
N ILE A 106 0.90 12.40 5.70
CA ILE A 106 1.87 12.31 4.61
C ILE A 106 3.24 12.60 5.20
N TRP A 107 4.08 11.60 5.20
CA TRP A 107 5.38 11.62 5.82
C TRP A 107 6.51 11.52 4.79
N ASN A 108 7.53 12.33 4.99
CA ASN A 108 8.80 12.20 4.27
C ASN A 108 9.88 11.74 5.26
N PRO A 109 10.23 10.45 5.27
CA PRO A 109 11.22 9.89 6.20
C PRO A 109 12.60 10.54 6.06
N SER A 110 13.03 10.86 4.84
CA SER A 110 14.38 11.37 4.55
C SER A 110 14.64 12.75 5.18
N VAL A 111 13.63 13.59 5.25
CA VAL A 111 13.71 14.93 5.85
C VAL A 111 12.95 15.03 7.17
N ARG A 112 12.37 13.93 7.64
CA ARG A 112 11.60 13.81 8.90
C ARG A 112 10.47 14.82 8.99
N LYS A 113 9.81 15.12 7.88
CA LYS A 113 8.67 16.04 7.84
C LYS A 113 7.38 15.27 7.70
N LEU A 114 6.41 15.66 8.52
CA LEU A 114 5.06 15.14 8.52
C LEU A 114 4.08 16.27 8.18
N ARG A 115 3.09 15.95 7.36
CA ARG A 115 1.94 16.80 7.11
C ARG A 115 0.67 16.01 7.38
N THR A 116 -0.22 16.57 8.17
CA THR A 116 -1.56 16.03 8.38
C THR A 116 -2.54 16.84 7.54
N PRO A 117 -3.17 16.23 6.53
CA PRO A 117 -4.26 16.86 5.78
C PRO A 117 -5.38 17.35 6.70
N PRO A 118 -6.10 18.42 6.31
CA PRO A 118 -7.27 18.84 7.05
C PRO A 118 -8.31 17.72 7.13
N MET A 119 -9.04 17.64 8.23
CA MET A 119 -10.15 16.70 8.33
C MET A 119 -11.20 17.03 7.28
N SER A 120 -11.75 16.00 6.64
CA SER A 120 -12.88 16.21 5.75
C SER A 120 -14.14 16.54 6.55
N ASN A 121 -14.97 17.40 6.01
CA ASN A 121 -16.25 17.79 6.63
C ASN A 121 -17.32 16.67 6.58
N ASN A 122 -17.04 15.53 5.94
CA ASN A 122 -17.99 14.44 5.70
C ASN A 122 -17.87 13.30 6.73
N ILE A 123 -18.20 13.57 7.95
CA ILE A 123 -17.74 12.94 9.20
C ILE A 123 -18.45 11.60 9.57
N LYS A 124 -19.22 10.94 8.72
CA LYS A 124 -20.03 9.78 9.17
C LYS A 124 -19.89 8.53 8.30
N PHE A 125 -18.68 8.22 7.86
CA PHE A 125 -18.46 7.08 6.99
C PHE A 125 -17.37 6.18 7.56
N SER A 126 -17.56 4.86 7.49
CA SER A 126 -16.47 3.92 7.75
C SER A 126 -15.54 3.89 6.55
N TYR A 127 -14.25 4.03 6.76
CA TYR A 127 -13.29 3.82 5.69
C TYR A 127 -13.29 2.36 5.25
N ILE A 128 -13.08 2.16 3.95
CA ILE A 128 -12.97 0.83 3.36
C ILE A 128 -11.58 0.66 2.77
N ALA A 129 -11.07 1.71 2.12
CA ALA A 129 -9.78 1.70 1.47
C ALA A 129 -9.18 3.11 1.45
N LEU A 130 -7.86 3.15 1.49
CA LEU A 130 -7.05 4.34 1.31
C LEU A 130 -5.88 3.98 0.40
N GLN A 131 -5.64 4.79 -0.62
CA GLN A 131 -4.47 4.67 -1.49
C GLN A 131 -3.83 6.04 -1.67
N PHE A 132 -2.52 6.05 -1.86
CA PHE A 132 -1.75 7.28 -2.04
C PHE A 132 -0.70 7.12 -3.12
N GLY A 133 -0.54 8.15 -3.95
CA GLY A 133 0.50 8.18 -4.96
C GLY A 133 0.58 9.51 -5.71
N PHE A 134 1.46 9.56 -6.69
CA PHE A 134 1.67 10.71 -7.56
C PHE A 134 0.88 10.56 -8.86
N HIS A 135 0.20 11.62 -9.27
CA HIS A 135 -0.48 11.70 -10.55
C HIS A 135 0.33 12.58 -11.51
N PRO A 136 1.05 12.00 -12.48
CA PRO A 136 1.94 12.76 -13.35
C PRO A 136 1.20 13.74 -14.26
N GLY A 137 0.02 13.37 -14.77
CA GLY A 137 -0.76 14.21 -15.69
C GLY A 137 -1.21 15.55 -15.08
N VAL A 138 -1.44 15.60 -13.76
CA VAL A 138 -1.81 16.84 -13.04
C VAL A 138 -0.70 17.34 -12.13
N ASN A 139 0.46 16.66 -12.10
CA ASN A 139 1.63 16.97 -11.29
C ASN A 139 1.27 17.22 -9.81
N ASP A 140 0.62 16.22 -9.19
CA ASP A 140 0.12 16.35 -7.82
C ASP A 140 0.14 14.99 -7.10
N TYR A 141 0.34 15.01 -5.79
CA TYR A 141 0.14 13.84 -4.96
C TYR A 141 -1.32 13.76 -4.53
N LYS A 142 -1.89 12.59 -4.66
CA LYS A 142 -3.29 12.30 -4.34
C LYS A 142 -3.40 11.24 -3.27
N ALA A 143 -4.34 11.43 -2.34
CA ALA A 143 -4.85 10.35 -1.52
C ALA A 143 -6.31 10.10 -1.91
N VAL A 144 -6.62 8.86 -2.26
CA VAL A 144 -7.98 8.42 -2.59
C VAL A 144 -8.48 7.58 -1.44
N ARG A 145 -9.56 8.00 -0.82
CA ARG A 145 -10.23 7.22 0.21
C ARG A 145 -11.63 6.82 -0.22
N MET A 146 -11.95 5.59 0.03
CA MET A 146 -13.27 5.02 -0.20
C MET A 146 -13.93 4.75 1.13
N MET A 147 -15.20 5.10 1.22
CA MET A 147 -15.93 5.10 2.47
C MET A 147 -17.29 4.48 2.25
N ARG A 148 -17.81 3.82 3.28
CA ARG A 148 -19.19 3.33 3.31
C ARG A 148 -20.05 4.26 4.15
N THR A 149 -21.13 4.72 3.55
CA THR A 149 -22.12 5.53 4.25
C THR A 149 -23.01 4.68 5.16
N ASN A 150 -23.69 5.30 6.12
CA ASN A 150 -24.68 4.63 6.98
C ASN A 150 -25.83 3.96 6.20
N LYS A 151 -26.02 4.32 4.93
CA LYS A 151 -27.00 3.71 4.02
C LYS A 151 -26.39 2.61 3.14
N ASN A 152 -25.21 2.13 3.46
CA ASN A 152 -24.46 1.14 2.66
C ASN A 152 -24.09 1.63 1.24
N ALA A 153 -24.17 2.93 0.97
CA ALA A 153 -23.70 3.50 -0.28
C ALA A 153 -22.20 3.81 -0.20
N LEU A 154 -21.51 3.68 -1.31
CA LEU A 154 -20.11 4.07 -1.44
C LEU A 154 -20.00 5.59 -1.56
N ALA A 155 -19.00 6.16 -0.93
CA ALA A 155 -18.53 7.51 -1.15
C ALA A 155 -17.01 7.47 -1.42
N VAL A 156 -16.55 8.34 -2.31
CA VAL A 156 -15.11 8.48 -2.64
C VAL A 156 -14.72 9.93 -2.47
N GLU A 157 -13.61 10.15 -1.80
CA GLU A 157 -12.99 11.46 -1.67
C GLU A 157 -11.54 11.42 -2.15
N VAL A 158 -11.12 12.51 -2.75
CA VAL A 158 -9.75 12.71 -3.22
C VAL A 158 -9.13 13.90 -2.51
N TYR A 159 -8.04 13.68 -1.84
CA TYR A 159 -7.18 14.75 -1.32
C TYR A 159 -6.15 15.14 -2.36
N SER A 160 -5.92 16.42 -2.50
CA SER A 160 -4.86 17.01 -3.30
C SER A 160 -3.81 17.67 -2.40
N LEU A 161 -2.57 17.20 -2.46
CA LEU A 161 -1.49 17.81 -1.68
C LEU A 161 -1.20 19.23 -2.14
N ARG A 162 -1.37 19.51 -3.43
CA ARG A 162 -1.17 20.83 -4.03
C ARG A 162 -2.15 21.87 -3.52
N THR A 163 -3.43 21.50 -3.41
CA THR A 163 -4.49 22.44 -2.95
C THR A 163 -4.78 22.32 -1.46
N ASP A 164 -4.20 21.34 -0.78
CA ASP A 164 -4.44 21.02 0.63
C ASP A 164 -5.92 20.86 0.98
N SER A 165 -6.65 20.18 0.12
CA SER A 165 -8.10 20.07 0.27
C SER A 165 -8.63 18.73 -0.23
N TRP A 166 -9.76 18.32 0.37
CA TRP A 166 -10.53 17.16 -0.03
C TRP A 166 -11.62 17.57 -1.02
N LYS A 167 -11.87 16.70 -2.00
CA LYS A 167 -12.99 16.79 -2.93
C LYS A 167 -13.79 15.50 -2.88
N MET A 168 -15.09 15.61 -2.64
CA MET A 168 -16.03 14.49 -2.77
C MET A 168 -16.32 14.23 -4.24
N ILE A 169 -16.28 12.95 -4.65
CA ILE A 169 -16.61 12.49 -5.99
C ILE A 169 -18.11 12.22 -6.06
N ALA A 170 -18.81 12.96 -6.92
CA ALA A 170 -20.27 12.91 -7.01
C ALA A 170 -20.77 11.74 -7.88
N ALA A 171 -20.01 11.36 -8.91
CA ALA A 171 -20.40 10.38 -9.92
C ALA A 171 -19.93 8.97 -9.57
N ILE A 172 -20.52 8.36 -8.53
CA ILE A 172 -20.24 6.97 -8.18
C ILE A 172 -21.06 6.04 -9.08
N PRO A 173 -20.42 5.11 -9.82
CA PRO A 173 -21.12 4.21 -10.71
C PRO A 173 -22.10 3.29 -9.97
N PRO A 174 -23.32 3.06 -10.51
CA PRO A 174 -24.32 2.20 -9.85
C PRO A 174 -23.86 0.72 -9.69
N TRP A 175 -22.93 0.26 -10.54
CA TRP A 175 -22.38 -1.09 -10.48
C TRP A 175 -21.41 -1.28 -9.30
N LEU A 176 -20.93 -0.19 -8.71
CA LEU A 176 -20.02 -0.20 -7.58
C LEU A 176 -20.77 -0.48 -6.27
N LYS A 177 -21.60 -1.52 -6.27
CA LYS A 177 -22.26 -2.10 -5.09
C LYS A 177 -21.62 -3.44 -4.80
N CYS A 178 -20.74 -3.49 -3.82
CA CYS A 178 -19.95 -4.68 -3.53
C CYS A 178 -19.86 -4.92 -2.02
N THR A 179 -19.56 -6.16 -1.67
CA THR A 179 -19.06 -6.47 -0.33
C THR A 179 -17.57 -6.13 -0.33
N TRP A 180 -17.20 -5.30 0.62
CA TRP A 180 -15.83 -4.86 0.76
C TRP A 180 -15.12 -5.77 1.74
N GLN A 181 -14.01 -6.34 1.30
CA GLN A 181 -13.03 -6.96 2.18
C GLN A 181 -11.83 -6.03 2.27
N HIS A 182 -11.08 -6.13 3.37
CA HIS A 182 -9.91 -5.31 3.64
C HIS A 182 -8.70 -5.74 2.78
N TYR A 183 -8.86 -5.71 1.45
CA TYR A 183 -7.71 -5.91 0.58
C TYR A 183 -6.91 -4.61 0.47
N LYS A 184 -5.60 -4.73 0.50
CA LYS A 184 -4.73 -3.61 0.16
C LYS A 184 -5.02 -3.18 -1.29
N GLY A 185 -5.10 -1.88 -1.53
CA GLY A 185 -5.13 -1.34 -2.87
C GLY A 185 -3.74 -0.85 -3.26
N THR A 186 -3.56 -0.52 -4.53
CA THR A 186 -2.35 0.13 -5.03
C THR A 186 -2.68 1.39 -5.80
N PHE A 187 -1.70 2.29 -5.93
CA PHE A 187 -1.85 3.53 -6.69
C PHE A 187 -0.73 3.61 -7.73
N PHE A 188 -1.10 3.67 -8.99
CA PHE A 188 -0.14 3.71 -10.08
C PHE A 188 -0.57 4.69 -11.15
N ASP A 189 0.34 5.55 -11.59
CA ASP A 189 0.17 6.53 -12.68
C ASP A 189 -1.11 7.39 -12.58
N GLY A 190 -1.42 7.85 -11.37
CA GLY A 190 -2.60 8.69 -11.12
C GLY A 190 -3.88 7.93 -10.83
N VAL A 191 -3.85 6.61 -10.94
CA VAL A 191 -5.01 5.73 -10.79
C VAL A 191 -4.93 4.92 -9.51
N ALA A 192 -5.99 4.90 -8.73
CA ALA A 192 -6.17 4.04 -7.57
C ALA A 192 -6.83 2.72 -7.99
N TYR A 193 -6.22 1.60 -7.63
CA TYR A 193 -6.72 0.25 -7.91
C TYR A 193 -7.09 -0.46 -6.62
N HIS A 194 -8.24 -1.10 -6.60
CA HIS A 194 -8.72 -1.82 -5.43
C HIS A 194 -9.45 -3.09 -5.82
N VAL A 195 -9.20 -4.18 -5.07
CA VAL A 195 -9.94 -5.43 -5.25
C VAL A 195 -11.32 -5.29 -4.63
N ILE A 196 -12.34 -5.62 -5.38
CA ILE A 196 -13.74 -5.63 -4.94
C ILE A 196 -14.34 -7.02 -5.15
N GLN A 197 -15.28 -7.39 -4.29
CA GLN A 197 -15.97 -8.67 -4.40
C GLN A 197 -17.49 -8.46 -4.54
N LYS A 198 -18.09 -9.13 -5.52
CA LYS A 198 -19.52 -9.14 -5.79
C LYS A 198 -20.03 -10.58 -5.72
N GLY A 199 -20.46 -11.01 -4.54
CA GLY A 199 -20.79 -12.42 -4.30
C GLY A 199 -19.56 -13.32 -4.51
N PRO A 200 -19.59 -14.30 -5.42
CA PRO A 200 -18.42 -15.15 -5.70
C PRO A 200 -17.41 -14.52 -6.67
N ILE A 201 -17.74 -13.41 -7.33
CA ILE A 201 -16.94 -12.78 -8.36
C ILE A 201 -16.02 -11.73 -7.76
N PHE A 202 -14.74 -11.83 -8.06
CA PHE A 202 -13.74 -10.79 -7.78
C PHE A 202 -13.55 -9.89 -9.00
N SER A 203 -13.33 -8.63 -8.74
CA SER A 203 -12.98 -7.63 -9.76
C SER A 203 -11.93 -6.68 -9.21
N VAL A 204 -11.19 -6.06 -10.10
CA VAL A 204 -10.37 -4.88 -9.76
C VAL A 204 -11.11 -3.65 -10.26
N MET A 205 -11.39 -2.75 -9.34
CA MET A 205 -11.88 -1.42 -9.66
C MET A 205 -10.67 -0.49 -9.82
N SER A 206 -10.67 0.31 -10.86
CA SER A 206 -9.78 1.47 -10.99
C SER A 206 -10.56 2.77 -10.83
N PHE A 207 -9.90 3.76 -10.27
CA PHE A 207 -10.38 5.13 -10.19
C PHE A 207 -9.26 6.08 -10.59
N ASP A 208 -9.41 6.73 -11.74
CA ASP A 208 -8.49 7.78 -12.19
C ASP A 208 -8.79 9.07 -11.42
N SER A 209 -7.83 9.52 -10.64
CA SER A 209 -7.98 10.69 -9.77
C SER A 209 -7.86 12.04 -10.50
N GLY A 210 -7.57 12.01 -11.78
CA GLY A 210 -7.51 13.19 -12.67
C GLY A 210 -8.82 13.38 -13.44
N SER A 211 -9.29 12.35 -14.17
CA SER A 211 -10.55 12.37 -14.91
C SER A 211 -11.77 12.08 -14.02
N GLU A 212 -11.57 11.53 -12.83
CA GLU A 212 -12.62 11.08 -11.90
C GLU A 212 -13.47 9.93 -12.47
N GLU A 213 -12.90 9.14 -13.36
CA GLU A 213 -13.56 8.01 -14.00
C GLU A 213 -13.28 6.69 -13.28
N PHE A 214 -14.29 5.82 -13.27
CA PHE A 214 -14.19 4.47 -12.71
C PHE A 214 -14.25 3.44 -13.82
N GLU A 215 -13.43 2.40 -13.70
CA GLU A 215 -13.47 1.23 -14.56
C GLU A 215 -13.42 -0.05 -13.73
N GLU A 216 -13.99 -1.14 -14.25
CA GLU A 216 -14.00 -2.45 -13.61
C GLU A 216 -13.34 -3.48 -14.52
N PHE A 217 -12.43 -4.28 -13.94
CA PHE A 217 -11.78 -5.41 -14.59
C PHE A 217 -12.16 -6.68 -13.83
N ILE A 218 -12.99 -7.54 -14.43
CA ILE A 218 -13.33 -8.84 -13.82
C ILE A 218 -12.04 -9.62 -13.65
N ALA A 219 -11.78 -10.07 -12.44
CA ALA A 219 -10.59 -10.84 -12.12
C ALA A 219 -10.67 -12.27 -12.71
N PRO A 220 -9.54 -12.98 -12.86
CA PRO A 220 -9.55 -14.37 -13.33
C PRO A 220 -10.35 -15.28 -12.42
N ASP A 221 -11.05 -16.25 -12.97
CA ASP A 221 -11.83 -17.24 -12.20
C ASP A 221 -10.96 -18.06 -11.23
N ALA A 222 -9.66 -18.18 -11.53
CA ALA A 222 -8.67 -18.84 -10.69
C ALA A 222 -8.54 -18.24 -9.28
N ILE A 223 -9.01 -17.00 -9.08
CA ILE A 223 -8.99 -16.32 -7.76
C ILE A 223 -10.01 -16.90 -6.77
N SER A 224 -11.02 -17.63 -7.24
CA SER A 224 -12.05 -18.20 -6.38
C SER A 224 -11.47 -19.28 -5.46
N GLY A 225 -11.59 -19.07 -4.14
CA GLY A 225 -11.07 -20.02 -3.14
C GLY A 225 -9.57 -19.88 -2.85
N THR A 226 -8.95 -18.78 -3.25
CA THR A 226 -7.54 -18.49 -2.96
C THR A 226 -7.36 -17.69 -1.66
N PHE A 227 -6.14 -17.70 -1.13
CA PHE A 227 -5.72 -16.93 0.04
C PHE A 227 -4.66 -15.90 -0.34
N GLY A 228 -4.51 -14.85 0.50
CA GLY A 228 -3.42 -13.89 0.34
C GLY A 228 -3.49 -13.11 -0.97
N LEU A 229 -4.71 -12.69 -1.38
CA LEU A 229 -4.88 -11.87 -2.57
C LEU A 229 -4.26 -10.49 -2.36
N CYS A 230 -3.27 -10.16 -3.19
CA CYS A 230 -2.59 -8.88 -3.23
C CYS A 230 -2.69 -8.25 -4.61
N ILE A 231 -2.85 -6.93 -4.66
CA ILE A 231 -2.75 -6.13 -5.88
C ILE A 231 -1.51 -5.24 -5.79
N ASP A 232 -0.68 -5.26 -6.82
CA ASP A 232 0.56 -4.50 -6.85
C ASP A 232 0.95 -4.13 -8.29
N ILE A 233 2.18 -3.66 -8.47
CA ILE A 233 2.75 -3.25 -9.75
C ILE A 233 3.89 -4.21 -10.10
N TYR A 234 3.81 -4.80 -11.30
CA TYR A 234 4.85 -5.63 -11.88
C TYR A 234 5.19 -5.11 -13.29
N LYS A 235 6.45 -4.71 -13.51
CA LYS A 235 6.92 -4.16 -14.80
C LYS A 235 5.99 -3.09 -15.36
N GLU A 236 5.71 -2.08 -14.52
CA GLU A 236 4.82 -0.96 -14.84
C GLU A 236 3.40 -1.38 -15.24
N GLN A 237 2.94 -2.54 -14.80
CA GLN A 237 1.59 -3.03 -15.03
C GLN A 237 0.95 -3.43 -13.70
N ILE A 238 -0.35 -3.24 -13.62
CA ILE A 238 -1.10 -3.74 -12.45
C ILE A 238 -1.09 -5.25 -12.47
N CYS A 239 -0.78 -5.83 -11.33
CA CYS A 239 -0.80 -7.27 -11.15
C CYS A 239 -1.66 -7.73 -9.98
N LEU A 240 -2.10 -8.97 -10.05
CA LEU A 240 -2.73 -9.71 -8.97
C LEU A 240 -1.83 -10.89 -8.60
N LEU A 241 -1.59 -11.02 -7.31
CA LEU A 241 -0.87 -12.11 -6.70
C LEU A 241 -1.82 -12.86 -5.78
N PHE A 242 -1.86 -14.17 -5.86
CA PHE A 242 -2.65 -14.99 -4.94
C PHE A 242 -2.10 -16.40 -4.83
N ARG A 243 -2.22 -16.96 -3.63
CA ARG A 243 -1.78 -18.31 -3.33
C ARG A 243 -2.83 -19.31 -3.80
N CYS A 244 -2.39 -20.32 -4.56
CA CYS A 244 -3.23 -21.40 -5.01
C CYS A 244 -3.11 -22.61 -4.08
N TYR A 245 -4.26 -23.17 -3.68
CA TYR A 245 -4.29 -24.45 -2.98
C TYR A 245 -4.27 -25.62 -3.99
N GLY A 246 -3.74 -26.78 -3.53
CA GLY A 246 -3.81 -28.02 -4.31
C GLY A 246 -2.73 -28.18 -5.36
N CYS A 247 -1.61 -27.49 -5.20
CA CYS A 247 -0.38 -27.77 -5.94
C CYS A 247 0.24 -29.11 -5.48
N GLU A 248 1.30 -29.54 -6.15
CA GLU A 248 2.03 -30.77 -5.80
C GLU A 248 2.37 -30.80 -4.30
N GLU A 249 2.31 -32.00 -3.69
CA GLU A 249 2.60 -32.19 -2.27
C GLU A 249 3.96 -31.56 -1.89
N GLY A 250 3.97 -30.69 -0.91
CA GLY A 250 5.18 -30.06 -0.39
C GLY A 250 5.59 -28.75 -1.09
N MET A 251 4.76 -28.19 -1.97
CA MET A 251 5.06 -26.92 -2.67
C MET A 251 3.95 -25.90 -2.53
N ASN A 252 4.31 -24.64 -2.35
CA ASN A 252 3.45 -23.50 -2.49
C ASN A 252 3.55 -22.90 -3.89
N LYS A 253 2.43 -22.37 -4.38
CA LYS A 253 2.37 -21.67 -5.65
C LYS A 253 1.67 -20.34 -5.48
N VAL A 254 2.33 -19.26 -5.89
CA VAL A 254 1.73 -17.94 -6.05
C VAL A 254 1.55 -17.66 -7.53
N ASP A 255 0.32 -17.52 -7.96
CA ASP A 255 -0.01 -17.12 -9.32
C ASP A 255 0.13 -15.60 -9.47
N LEU A 256 0.81 -15.20 -10.55
CA LEU A 256 0.97 -13.82 -10.97
C LEU A 256 0.16 -13.58 -12.24
N TRP A 257 -0.77 -12.63 -12.16
CA TRP A 257 -1.56 -12.19 -13.30
C TRP A 257 -1.36 -10.69 -13.51
N VAL A 258 -1.12 -10.28 -14.75
CA VAL A 258 -0.94 -8.87 -15.11
C VAL A 258 -2.09 -8.36 -15.97
N LEU A 259 -2.47 -7.09 -15.78
CA LEU A 259 -3.51 -6.43 -16.55
C LEU A 259 -2.89 -5.81 -17.81
N GLN A 260 -3.10 -6.43 -18.96
CA GLN A 260 -2.62 -5.95 -20.26
C GLN A 260 -3.79 -5.65 -21.18
N LYS A 261 -3.86 -4.43 -21.72
CA LYS A 261 -4.93 -4.01 -22.64
C LYS A 261 -6.33 -4.38 -22.12
N LYS A 262 -6.58 -4.11 -20.83
CA LYS A 262 -7.84 -4.39 -20.14
C LYS A 262 -8.19 -5.88 -20.00
N ARG A 263 -7.22 -6.78 -20.13
CA ARG A 263 -7.39 -8.23 -19.95
C ARG A 263 -6.31 -8.77 -19.03
N TRP A 264 -6.69 -9.73 -18.21
CA TRP A 264 -5.75 -10.43 -17.35
C TRP A 264 -4.99 -11.48 -18.16
N LYS A 265 -3.69 -11.50 -17.98
CA LYS A 265 -2.77 -12.48 -18.54
C LYS A 265 -1.98 -13.12 -17.43
N GLN A 266 -2.05 -14.44 -17.34
CA GLN A 266 -1.23 -15.21 -16.41
C GLN A 266 0.23 -15.21 -16.89
N LEU A 267 1.14 -14.97 -15.96
CA LEU A 267 2.57 -15.16 -16.13
C LEU A 267 3.01 -16.47 -15.46
N CYS A 268 4.32 -16.76 -15.51
CA CYS A 268 4.85 -17.90 -14.77
C CYS A 268 4.58 -17.72 -13.28
N PRO A 269 4.05 -18.76 -12.60
CA PRO A 269 3.87 -18.69 -11.17
C PRO A 269 5.21 -18.76 -10.43
N PHE A 270 5.24 -18.23 -9.23
CA PHE A 270 6.31 -18.47 -8.28
C PHE A 270 6.03 -19.80 -7.57
N ILE A 271 7.02 -20.68 -7.51
CA ILE A 271 6.93 -21.99 -6.85
C ILE A 271 8.05 -22.08 -5.82
N PHE A 272 7.70 -22.38 -4.58
CA PHE A 272 8.66 -22.47 -3.47
C PHE A 272 8.24 -23.58 -2.49
N PRO A 273 9.17 -24.10 -1.68
CA PRO A 273 8.87 -25.11 -0.67
C PRO A 273 7.75 -24.68 0.26
N LEU A 274 6.97 -25.65 0.72
CA LEU A 274 5.82 -25.41 1.57
C LEU A 274 6.28 -24.90 2.93
N ASP A 275 5.98 -23.64 3.19
CA ASP A 275 5.91 -23.09 4.53
C ASP A 275 4.47 -22.64 4.70
N GLU A 276 3.74 -23.22 5.66
CA GLU A 276 2.27 -23.09 5.74
C GLU A 276 1.83 -21.64 6.00
N ASP A 277 2.74 -20.82 6.51
CA ASP A 277 2.44 -19.50 7.04
C ASP A 277 2.98 -18.35 6.16
N SER A 278 3.29 -18.65 4.90
CA SER A 278 3.80 -17.65 3.96
C SER A 278 2.69 -16.91 3.21
N VAL A 279 2.79 -15.59 3.13
CA VAL A 279 1.85 -14.73 2.39
C VAL A 279 2.62 -13.83 1.43
N ALA A 280 2.12 -13.71 0.19
CA ALA A 280 2.64 -12.73 -0.75
C ALA A 280 2.21 -11.32 -0.30
N VAL A 281 3.17 -10.45 -0.03
CA VAL A 281 2.90 -9.09 0.44
C VAL A 281 3.10 -8.03 -0.63
N GLY A 282 3.76 -8.37 -1.73
CA GLY A 282 3.96 -7.45 -2.86
C GLY A 282 5.05 -7.87 -3.83
N ILE A 283 5.43 -6.93 -4.66
CA ILE A 283 6.52 -7.03 -5.62
C ILE A 283 7.59 -5.98 -5.28
N SER A 284 8.85 -6.37 -5.31
CA SER A 284 9.97 -5.44 -5.15
C SER A 284 10.14 -4.57 -6.40
N ILE A 285 10.93 -3.49 -6.29
CA ILE A 285 11.23 -2.64 -7.45
C ILE A 285 12.02 -3.37 -8.54
N ASP A 286 12.71 -4.45 -8.19
CA ASP A 286 13.47 -5.31 -9.10
C ASP A 286 12.60 -6.46 -9.66
N ASP A 287 11.29 -6.36 -9.50
CA ASP A 287 10.29 -7.33 -9.96
C ASP A 287 10.37 -8.71 -9.29
N GLU A 288 10.88 -8.77 -8.07
CA GLU A 288 10.95 -9.98 -7.26
C GLU A 288 9.75 -10.06 -6.32
N LEU A 289 9.28 -11.27 -6.04
CA LEU A 289 8.16 -11.51 -5.13
C LEU A 289 8.60 -11.28 -3.68
N LEU A 290 7.90 -10.40 -2.98
CA LEU A 290 8.05 -10.20 -1.54
C LEU A 290 7.09 -11.13 -0.80
N MET A 291 7.66 -11.99 0.04
CA MET A 291 6.93 -12.94 0.87
C MET A 291 7.14 -12.60 2.34
N GLU A 292 6.08 -12.64 3.11
CA GLU A 292 6.13 -12.66 4.58
C GLU A 292 5.93 -14.10 5.04
N ILE A 293 6.83 -14.60 5.86
CA ILE A 293 6.74 -15.91 6.49
C ILE A 293 6.61 -15.69 7.99
N THR A 294 5.49 -16.11 8.56
CA THR A 294 5.23 -15.99 9.99
C THR A 294 5.60 -17.30 10.68
N ASP A 295 6.62 -17.27 11.53
CA ASP A 295 6.93 -18.38 12.45
C ASP A 295 6.08 -18.20 13.71
N PHE A 296 4.95 -18.87 13.77
CA PHE A 296 4.04 -18.79 14.92
C PHE A 296 4.67 -19.34 16.21
N ASP A 297 5.62 -20.26 16.10
CA ASP A 297 6.29 -20.81 17.28
C ASP A 297 7.26 -19.80 17.90
N LYS A 298 7.80 -18.89 17.10
CA LYS A 298 8.69 -17.82 17.56
C LYS A 298 7.98 -16.46 17.63
N GLY A 299 6.78 -16.32 17.05
CA GLY A 299 6.05 -15.06 16.97
C GLY A 299 6.79 -14.01 16.10
N VAL A 300 7.60 -14.45 15.15
CA VAL A 300 8.39 -13.59 14.28
C VAL A 300 7.88 -13.71 12.85
N ALA A 301 7.76 -12.59 12.17
CA ALA A 301 7.51 -12.55 10.74
C ALA A 301 8.79 -12.09 10.02
N ASP A 302 9.29 -12.91 9.12
CA ASP A 302 10.46 -12.63 8.30
C ASP A 302 10.05 -12.29 6.86
N LEU A 303 10.74 -11.34 6.25
CA LEU A 303 10.52 -10.93 4.87
C LEU A 303 11.52 -11.62 3.96
N TYR A 304 11.03 -12.27 2.90
CA TYR A 304 11.84 -13.00 1.92
C TYR A 304 11.61 -12.48 0.51
N LEU A 305 12.63 -12.63 -0.33
CA LEU A 305 12.51 -12.50 -1.79
C LEU A 305 12.52 -13.87 -2.46
N CYS A 306 11.69 -13.98 -3.49
CA CYS A 306 11.61 -15.16 -4.35
C CYS A 306 11.72 -14.78 -5.84
#